data_8f0c279953b948f07c6a23c8fbd7ac74
#
_entry.id   8f0c279953b948f07c6a23c8fbd7ac74
#
_cell.length_a   1.000
_cell.length_b   1.000
_cell.length_c   1.000
_cell.angle_alpha   90.00
_cell.angle_beta   90.00
_cell.angle_gamma   90.00
#
_symmetry.space_group_name_H-M   'P 1'
#
loop_
_entity.id
_entity.type
_entity.pdbx_description
1 polymer ?
#
loop_
_entity_poly.entity_id
_entity_poly.type
_entity_poly.pdbx_seq_one_letter_code
_entity_poly.pdbx_strand_id
1 'polypeptide(L)'
;LEFYGKRDDDGWRRRCGVALTASSAATAALFGAVFGAFAGGLPLGADGQVAATGGALARSLAALASPAAMFGAVAGVLAAALLGAAYLALRTTGPVHARARRVTPVLALAAAAVVGLGVPLSGGPWPVGLVLAAVLGGVGLLAAGMREWVVFTLSSLVVAAAPVLVFVPDFPVLLGS
;
A
#
# COMPACT_ATOMS: atom_id res chain seq x y z
N LEU A 1 14.74 19.95 4.24
CA LEU A 1 13.39 20.48 3.93
C LEU A 1 12.84 21.41 5.03
N GLU A 2 13.22 21.21 6.31
CA GLU A 2 12.82 22.13 7.41
C GLU A 2 13.25 23.58 7.18
N PHE A 3 14.40 23.83 6.55
CA PHE A 3 14.88 25.17 6.25
C PHE A 3 14.08 25.90 5.16
N TYR A 4 13.46 25.14 4.25
CA TYR A 4 12.68 25.72 3.14
C TYR A 4 11.25 26.08 3.53
N GLY A 5 10.70 25.49 4.60
CA GLY A 5 9.35 25.81 5.11
C GLY A 5 9.23 27.13 5.87
N LYS A 6 10.36 27.81 6.18
CA LYS A 6 10.39 29.08 6.91
C LYS A 6 10.27 30.34 6.03
N ARG A 7 10.15 30.17 4.72
CA ARG A 7 9.93 31.31 3.81
C ARG A 7 8.45 31.72 3.90
N ASP A 8 8.19 33.02 4.12
CA ASP A 8 6.84 33.59 4.30
C ASP A 8 6.00 33.65 3.00
N ASP A 9 6.37 32.89 1.97
CA ASP A 9 5.66 32.82 0.71
C ASP A 9 4.72 31.61 0.72
N ASP A 10 3.41 31.84 0.73
CA ASP A 10 2.37 30.81 0.72
C ASP A 10 2.43 29.92 -0.55
N GLY A 11 2.85 30.49 -1.68
CA GLY A 11 3.05 29.75 -2.91
C GLY A 11 4.18 28.73 -2.79
N TRP A 12 5.26 29.09 -2.11
CA TRP A 12 6.39 28.20 -1.85
C TRP A 12 6.02 27.07 -0.88
N ARG A 13 5.33 27.39 0.22
CA ARG A 13 4.85 26.38 1.18
C ARG A 13 3.96 25.34 0.52
N ARG A 14 3.04 25.78 -0.35
CA ARG A 14 2.17 24.89 -1.11
C ARG A 14 2.95 23.99 -2.06
N ARG A 15 3.94 24.52 -2.78
CA ARG A 15 4.79 23.72 -3.69
C ARG A 15 5.59 22.67 -2.93
N CYS A 16 6.20 23.05 -1.80
CA CYS A 16 6.92 22.09 -0.94
C CYS A 16 5.98 21.02 -0.37
N GLY A 17 4.77 21.37 0.05
CA GLY A 17 3.77 20.44 0.52
C GLY A 17 3.36 19.43 -0.56
N VAL A 18 3.11 19.90 -1.78
CA VAL A 18 2.79 19.01 -2.92
C VAL A 18 3.97 18.11 -3.24
N ALA A 19 5.19 18.62 -3.29
CA ALA A 19 6.38 17.81 -3.56
C ALA A 19 6.60 16.71 -2.51
N LEU A 20 6.43 17.04 -1.22
CA LEU A 20 6.51 16.07 -0.13
C LEU A 20 5.43 14.99 -0.24
N THR A 21 4.19 15.40 -0.49
CA THR A 21 3.09 14.44 -0.64
C THR A 21 3.31 13.54 -1.86
N ALA A 22 3.72 14.11 -2.99
CA ALA A 22 4.00 13.36 -4.21
C ALA A 22 5.16 12.36 -4.03
N SER A 23 6.25 12.77 -3.38
CA SER A 23 7.39 11.87 -3.14
C SER A 23 7.03 10.74 -2.17
N SER A 24 6.27 11.02 -1.11
CA SER A 24 5.78 9.99 -0.18
C SER A 24 4.84 9.01 -0.87
N ALA A 25 3.91 9.50 -1.70
CA ALA A 25 3.00 8.66 -2.47
C ALA A 25 3.76 7.81 -3.50
N ALA A 26 4.76 8.39 -4.19
CA ALA A 26 5.59 7.66 -5.13
C ALA A 26 6.40 6.55 -4.45
N THR A 27 6.97 6.83 -3.27
CA THR A 27 7.68 5.82 -2.48
C THR A 27 6.74 4.67 -2.09
N ALA A 28 5.56 4.98 -1.55
CA ALA A 28 4.56 3.97 -1.18
C ALA A 28 4.09 3.15 -2.39
N ALA A 29 3.90 3.80 -3.55
CA ALA A 29 3.54 3.13 -4.80
C ALA A 29 4.65 2.19 -5.28
N LEU A 30 5.91 2.62 -5.26
CA LEU A 30 7.04 1.79 -5.68
C LEU A 30 7.22 0.58 -4.77
N PHE A 31 7.15 0.75 -3.45
CA PHE A 31 7.17 -0.37 -2.52
C PHE A 31 6.03 -1.35 -2.79
N GLY A 32 4.80 -0.84 -2.92
CA GLY A 32 3.64 -1.66 -3.24
C GLY A 32 3.78 -2.38 -4.57
N ALA A 33 4.31 -1.71 -5.62
CA ALA A 33 4.56 -2.31 -6.92
C ALA A 33 5.55 -3.47 -6.86
N VAL A 34 6.64 -3.30 -6.12
CA VAL A 34 7.64 -4.35 -5.92
C VAL A 34 7.00 -5.56 -5.22
N PHE A 35 6.27 -5.36 -4.12
CA PHE A 35 5.57 -6.45 -3.45
C PHE A 35 4.53 -7.11 -4.34
N GLY A 36 3.77 -6.32 -5.11
CA GLY A 36 2.80 -6.85 -6.06
C GLY A 36 3.43 -7.67 -7.17
N ALA A 37 4.56 -7.21 -7.72
CA ALA A 37 5.30 -7.96 -8.74
C ALA A 37 5.80 -9.31 -8.21
N PHE A 38 6.32 -9.36 -6.99
CA PHE A 38 6.73 -10.61 -6.36
C PHE A 38 5.54 -11.53 -6.09
N ALA A 39 4.45 -10.99 -5.56
CA ALA A 39 3.24 -11.77 -5.24
C ALA A 39 2.55 -12.37 -6.48
N GLY A 40 2.63 -11.67 -7.61
CA GLY A 40 2.09 -12.15 -8.89
C GLY A 40 2.99 -13.15 -9.63
N GLY A 41 4.18 -13.43 -9.08
CA GLY A 41 5.21 -14.23 -9.73
C GLY A 41 5.98 -13.44 -10.80
N LEU A 42 7.30 -13.46 -10.71
CA LEU A 42 8.15 -12.89 -11.75
C LEU A 42 8.28 -13.91 -12.89
N PRO A 43 8.01 -13.53 -14.16
CA PRO A 43 8.30 -14.39 -15.29
C PRO A 43 9.82 -14.54 -15.43
N LEU A 44 10.37 -15.62 -14.89
CA LEU A 44 11.79 -15.93 -14.99
C LEU A 44 12.04 -16.78 -16.23
N GLY A 45 13.04 -16.40 -17.02
CA GLY A 45 13.57 -17.21 -18.11
C GLY A 45 14.41 -18.39 -17.60
N ALA A 46 14.79 -19.28 -18.49
CA ALA A 46 15.66 -20.41 -18.16
C ALA A 46 17.06 -19.99 -17.65
N ASP A 47 17.43 -18.73 -17.84
CA ASP A 47 18.66 -18.10 -17.35
C ASP A 47 18.52 -17.48 -15.93
N GLY A 48 17.34 -17.66 -15.29
CA GLY A 48 17.04 -17.08 -13.98
C GLY A 48 16.82 -15.56 -13.99
N GLN A 49 16.78 -14.93 -15.16
CA GLN A 49 16.52 -13.50 -15.30
C GLN A 49 15.06 -13.25 -15.68
N VAL A 50 14.55 -12.03 -15.37
CA VAL A 50 13.22 -11.64 -15.81
C VAL A 50 13.11 -11.73 -17.32
N ALA A 51 12.13 -12.49 -17.81
CA ALA A 51 11.91 -12.76 -19.24
C ALA A 51 11.36 -11.50 -19.94
N ALA A 52 12.23 -10.52 -20.19
CA ALA A 52 11.93 -9.34 -20.96
C ALA A 52 13.10 -9.01 -21.89
N THR A 53 12.80 -8.53 -23.08
CA THR A 53 13.81 -8.10 -24.05
C THR A 53 14.39 -6.74 -23.63
N GLY A 54 15.73 -6.61 -23.64
CA GLY A 54 16.41 -5.37 -23.35
C GLY A 54 17.39 -5.43 -22.18
N GLY A 55 17.96 -4.28 -21.83
CA GLY A 55 18.91 -4.14 -20.71
C GLY A 55 18.24 -4.25 -19.33
N ALA A 56 19.04 -4.21 -18.26
CA ALA A 56 18.57 -4.35 -16.88
C ALA A 56 17.42 -3.40 -16.51
N LEU A 57 17.48 -2.14 -16.96
CA LEU A 57 16.40 -1.17 -16.73
C LEU A 57 15.09 -1.56 -17.41
N ALA A 58 15.14 -2.03 -18.66
CA ALA A 58 13.95 -2.46 -19.38
C ALA A 58 13.28 -3.65 -18.71
N ARG A 59 14.06 -4.61 -18.21
CA ARG A 59 13.56 -5.78 -17.45
C ARG A 59 12.91 -5.39 -16.13
N SER A 60 13.53 -4.47 -15.37
CA SER A 60 12.95 -3.95 -14.13
C SER A 60 11.63 -3.21 -14.37
N LEU A 61 11.58 -2.38 -15.41
CA LEU A 61 10.35 -1.66 -15.77
C LEU A 61 9.26 -2.61 -16.26
N ALA A 62 9.60 -3.65 -17.00
CA ALA A 62 8.63 -4.67 -17.44
C ALA A 62 8.01 -5.41 -16.25
N ALA A 63 8.80 -5.77 -15.24
CA ALA A 63 8.30 -6.38 -14.01
C ALA A 63 7.33 -5.45 -13.25
N LEU A 64 7.67 -4.16 -13.17
CA LEU A 64 6.82 -3.15 -12.50
C LEU A 64 5.57 -2.76 -13.32
N ALA A 65 5.55 -3.04 -14.62
CA ALA A 65 4.37 -2.83 -15.47
C ALA A 65 3.37 -3.99 -15.44
N SER A 66 3.64 -5.06 -14.68
CA SER A 66 2.70 -6.17 -14.54
C SER A 66 1.40 -5.74 -13.84
N PRO A 67 0.25 -6.37 -14.14
CA PRO A 67 -1.01 -6.07 -13.45
C PRO A 67 -0.88 -6.23 -11.93
N ALA A 68 -0.17 -7.24 -11.45
CA ALA A 68 0.09 -7.47 -10.04
C ALA A 68 0.86 -6.30 -9.40
N ALA A 69 1.89 -5.78 -10.07
CA ALA A 69 2.63 -4.60 -9.61
C ALA A 69 1.74 -3.36 -9.56
N MET A 70 0.86 -3.16 -10.54
CA MET A 70 -0.06 -2.02 -10.57
C MET A 70 -1.06 -2.08 -9.41
N PHE A 71 -1.66 -3.24 -9.13
CA PHE A 71 -2.53 -3.44 -7.96
C PHE A 71 -1.74 -3.22 -6.66
N GLY A 72 -0.53 -3.74 -6.58
CA GLY A 72 0.37 -3.53 -5.46
C GLY A 72 0.70 -2.06 -5.22
N ALA A 73 0.99 -1.30 -6.28
CA ALA A 73 1.22 0.14 -6.19
C ALA A 73 0.04 0.89 -5.59
N VAL A 74 -1.16 0.63 -6.07
CA VAL A 74 -2.40 1.25 -5.55
C VAL A 74 -2.64 0.84 -4.10
N ALA A 75 -2.48 -0.46 -3.77
CA ALA A 75 -2.60 -0.97 -2.41
C ALA A 75 -1.59 -0.31 -1.46
N GLY A 76 -0.34 -0.13 -1.89
CA GLY A 76 0.71 0.54 -1.12
C GLY A 76 0.36 1.99 -0.78
N VAL A 77 -0.12 2.74 -1.76
CA VAL A 77 -0.57 4.13 -1.53
C VAL A 77 -1.76 4.19 -0.57
N LEU A 78 -2.75 3.30 -0.75
CA LEU A 78 -3.93 3.24 0.12
C LEU A 78 -3.54 2.83 1.56
N ALA A 79 -2.63 1.88 1.72
CA ALA A 79 -2.12 1.47 3.03
C ALA A 79 -1.40 2.63 3.74
N ALA A 80 -0.52 3.34 3.04
CA ALA A 80 0.17 4.51 3.59
C ALA A 80 -0.80 5.63 3.97
N ALA A 81 -1.79 5.91 3.11
CA ALA A 81 -2.82 6.91 3.37
C ALA A 81 -3.72 6.51 4.56
N LEU A 82 -4.11 5.24 4.65
CA LEU A 82 -4.90 4.70 5.76
C LEU A 82 -4.17 4.84 7.09
N LEU A 83 -2.90 4.39 7.14
CA LEU A 83 -2.09 4.49 8.36
C LEU A 83 -1.85 5.94 8.75
N GLY A 84 -1.60 6.82 7.77
CA GLY A 84 -1.43 8.26 8.00
C GLY A 84 -2.72 8.89 8.55
N ALA A 85 -3.87 8.59 7.96
CA ALA A 85 -5.17 9.11 8.44
C ALA A 85 -5.50 8.59 9.85
N ALA A 86 -5.31 7.29 10.11
CA ALA A 86 -5.53 6.69 11.42
C ALA A 86 -4.60 7.29 12.50
N TYR A 87 -3.32 7.53 12.15
CA TYR A 87 -2.36 8.19 13.03
C TYR A 87 -2.75 9.64 13.32
N LEU A 88 -3.18 10.40 12.31
CA LEU A 88 -3.66 11.76 12.50
C LEU A 88 -4.91 11.80 13.39
N ALA A 89 -5.85 10.88 13.21
CA ALA A 89 -7.01 10.76 14.09
C ALA A 89 -6.59 10.48 15.54
N LEU A 90 -5.53 9.70 15.76
CA LEU A 90 -5.03 9.38 17.10
C LEU A 90 -4.29 10.55 17.78
N ARG A 91 -3.57 11.38 17.00
CA ARG A 91 -2.62 12.37 17.54
C ARG A 91 -3.07 13.82 17.42
N THR A 92 -4.15 14.11 16.72
CA THR A 92 -4.62 15.48 16.53
C THR A 92 -5.98 15.72 17.18
N THR A 93 -6.34 16.99 17.32
CA THR A 93 -7.65 17.45 17.81
C THR A 93 -8.23 18.48 16.85
N GLY A 94 -9.51 18.81 16.99
CA GLY A 94 -10.18 19.83 16.19
C GLY A 94 -10.48 19.39 14.76
N PRO A 95 -10.41 20.31 13.76
CA PRO A 95 -10.87 20.03 12.40
C PRO A 95 -10.05 18.99 11.65
N VAL A 96 -8.76 18.85 11.96
CA VAL A 96 -7.88 17.85 11.37
C VAL A 96 -8.30 16.44 11.82
N HIS A 97 -8.54 16.26 13.12
CA HIS A 97 -9.07 15.02 13.70
C HIS A 97 -10.40 14.62 13.06
N ALA A 98 -11.35 15.55 12.98
CA ALA A 98 -12.67 15.27 12.41
C ALA A 98 -12.58 14.83 10.93
N ARG A 99 -11.69 15.45 10.16
CA ARG A 99 -11.44 15.07 8.76
C ARG A 99 -10.78 13.69 8.67
N ALA A 100 -9.74 13.44 9.47
CA ALA A 100 -9.05 12.16 9.52
C ALA A 100 -10.02 11.02 9.84
N ARG A 101 -10.87 11.16 10.86
CA ARG A 101 -11.90 10.17 11.21
C ARG A 101 -12.89 9.88 10.08
N ARG A 102 -13.24 10.87 9.27
CA ARG A 102 -14.15 10.66 8.12
C ARG A 102 -13.48 9.94 6.97
N VAL A 103 -12.20 10.18 6.75
CA VAL A 103 -11.46 9.62 5.62
C VAL A 103 -10.97 8.20 5.89
N THR A 104 -10.62 7.87 7.13
CA THR A 104 -10.12 6.54 7.52
C THR A 104 -11.02 5.39 7.07
N PRO A 105 -12.34 5.37 7.31
CA PRO A 105 -13.19 4.26 6.86
C PRO A 105 -13.26 4.15 5.33
N VAL A 106 -13.26 5.27 4.62
CA VAL A 106 -13.26 5.29 3.16
C VAL A 106 -11.98 4.67 2.61
N LEU A 107 -10.82 5.04 3.18
CA LEU A 107 -9.54 4.46 2.79
C LEU A 107 -9.45 2.97 3.11
N ALA A 108 -9.97 2.55 4.25
CA ALA A 108 -10.00 1.14 4.63
C ALA A 108 -10.87 0.31 3.68
N LEU A 109 -12.05 0.81 3.30
CA LEU A 109 -12.92 0.15 2.32
C LEU A 109 -12.31 0.13 0.92
N ALA A 110 -11.68 1.23 0.50
CA ALA A 110 -10.96 1.28 -0.79
C ALA A 110 -9.80 0.28 -0.81
N ALA A 111 -9.01 0.21 0.27
CA ALA A 111 -7.93 -0.78 0.41
C ALA A 111 -8.47 -2.22 0.40
N ALA A 112 -9.60 -2.48 1.09
CA ALA A 112 -10.27 -3.77 1.07
C ALA A 112 -10.68 -4.19 -0.35
N ALA A 113 -11.26 -3.27 -1.12
CA ALA A 113 -11.68 -3.53 -2.50
C ALA A 113 -10.47 -3.83 -3.40
N VAL A 114 -9.39 -3.02 -3.29
CA VAL A 114 -8.18 -3.21 -4.10
C VAL A 114 -7.50 -4.53 -3.77
N VAL A 115 -7.36 -4.89 -2.49
CA VAL A 115 -6.74 -6.15 -2.07
C VAL A 115 -7.62 -7.34 -2.42
N GLY A 116 -8.94 -7.25 -2.18
CA GLY A 116 -9.89 -8.31 -2.46
C GLY A 116 -10.02 -8.66 -3.94
N LEU A 117 -9.88 -7.67 -4.82
CA LEU A 117 -9.89 -7.87 -6.27
C LEU A 117 -8.48 -8.10 -6.83
N GLY A 118 -7.51 -7.36 -6.35
CA GLY A 118 -6.16 -7.36 -6.88
C GLY A 118 -5.44 -8.69 -6.67
N VAL A 119 -5.55 -9.30 -5.48
CA VAL A 119 -4.88 -10.57 -5.18
C VAL A 119 -5.34 -11.70 -6.12
N PRO A 120 -6.65 -11.98 -6.28
CA PRO A 120 -7.08 -13.03 -7.21
C PRO A 120 -6.82 -12.66 -8.69
N LEU A 121 -6.97 -11.40 -9.09
CA LEU A 121 -6.73 -10.98 -10.48
C LEU A 121 -5.25 -11.05 -10.87
N SER A 122 -4.34 -10.96 -9.91
CA SER A 122 -2.90 -11.12 -10.14
C SER A 122 -2.39 -12.55 -10.00
N GLY A 123 -3.28 -13.54 -9.86
CA GLY A 123 -2.91 -14.95 -9.73
C GLY A 123 -2.52 -15.38 -8.31
N GLY A 124 -2.64 -14.50 -7.34
CA GLY A 124 -2.36 -14.79 -5.93
C GLY A 124 -3.44 -15.65 -5.26
N PRO A 125 -3.17 -16.15 -4.05
CA PRO A 125 -4.09 -17.03 -3.33
C PRO A 125 -5.37 -16.27 -2.93
N TRP A 126 -6.47 -16.57 -3.62
CA TRP A 126 -7.77 -15.90 -3.42
C TRP A 126 -8.28 -15.89 -1.97
N PRO A 127 -8.05 -16.94 -1.13
CA PRO A 127 -8.49 -16.90 0.27
C PRO A 127 -7.77 -15.81 1.07
N VAL A 128 -6.48 -15.59 0.82
CA VAL A 128 -5.69 -14.55 1.48
C VAL A 128 -6.22 -13.17 1.12
N GLY A 129 -6.51 -12.94 -0.16
CA GLY A 129 -7.14 -11.68 -0.61
C GLY A 129 -8.47 -11.41 0.08
N LEU A 130 -9.33 -12.43 0.20
CA LEU A 130 -10.62 -12.31 0.88
C LEU A 130 -10.47 -12.04 2.38
N VAL A 131 -9.57 -12.74 3.07
CA VAL A 131 -9.32 -12.51 4.51
C VAL A 131 -8.82 -11.09 4.76
N LEU A 132 -7.83 -10.63 4.01
CA LEU A 132 -7.31 -9.27 4.13
C LEU A 132 -8.39 -8.22 3.82
N ALA A 133 -9.17 -8.44 2.76
CA ALA A 133 -10.29 -7.55 2.41
C ALA A 133 -11.37 -7.53 3.49
N ALA A 134 -11.73 -8.68 4.06
CA ALA A 134 -12.72 -8.77 5.13
C ALA A 134 -12.26 -8.04 6.39
N VAL A 135 -10.99 -8.17 6.79
CA VAL A 135 -10.46 -7.47 7.97
C VAL A 135 -10.38 -5.97 7.72
N LEU A 136 -9.86 -5.52 6.57
CA LEU A 136 -9.82 -4.10 6.21
C LEU A 136 -11.22 -3.51 6.08
N GLY A 137 -12.14 -4.23 5.44
CA GLY A 137 -13.54 -3.83 5.33
C GLY A 137 -14.22 -3.74 6.70
N GLY A 138 -13.98 -4.70 7.58
CA GLY A 138 -14.45 -4.69 8.96
C GLY A 138 -13.92 -3.49 9.75
N VAL A 139 -12.63 -3.20 9.65
CA VAL A 139 -12.04 -1.98 10.24
C VAL A 139 -12.72 -0.73 9.68
N GLY A 140 -12.94 -0.66 8.36
CA GLY A 140 -13.62 0.47 7.74
C GLY A 140 -15.05 0.67 8.23
N LEU A 141 -15.84 -0.40 8.32
CA LEU A 141 -17.23 -0.35 8.76
C LEU A 141 -17.36 -0.02 10.26
N LEU A 142 -16.45 -0.55 11.08
CA LEU A 142 -16.50 -0.38 12.54
C LEU A 142 -15.73 0.84 13.04
N ALA A 143 -14.93 1.48 12.20
CA ALA A 143 -14.05 2.61 12.58
C ALA A 143 -14.81 3.77 13.24
N ALA A 144 -16.07 4.02 12.83
CA ALA A 144 -16.88 5.10 13.39
C ALA A 144 -17.23 4.89 14.87
N GLY A 145 -17.36 3.63 15.32
CA GLY A 145 -17.70 3.25 16.70
C GLY A 145 -16.50 2.83 17.56
N MET A 146 -15.31 2.67 16.93
CA MET A 146 -14.11 2.22 17.64
C MET A 146 -13.29 3.38 18.18
N ARG A 147 -12.48 3.09 19.21
CA ARG A 147 -11.47 4.04 19.71
C ARG A 147 -10.34 4.14 18.68
N GLU A 148 -9.80 5.34 18.49
CA GLU A 148 -8.80 5.64 17.45
C GLU A 148 -7.56 4.75 17.54
N TRP A 149 -7.09 4.45 18.76
CA TRP A 149 -5.93 3.58 18.94
C TRP A 149 -6.19 2.14 18.46
N VAL A 150 -7.43 1.63 18.58
CA VAL A 150 -7.81 0.30 18.10
C VAL A 150 -7.77 0.27 16.57
N VAL A 151 -8.36 1.29 15.94
CA VAL A 151 -8.35 1.43 14.47
C VAL A 151 -6.92 1.50 13.94
N PHE A 152 -6.08 2.31 14.56
CA PHE A 152 -4.67 2.42 14.18
C PHE A 152 -3.92 1.09 14.34
N THR A 153 -4.08 0.42 15.50
CA THR A 153 -3.40 -0.85 15.77
C THR A 153 -3.84 -1.95 14.81
N LEU A 154 -5.15 -2.09 14.59
CA LEU A 154 -5.67 -3.09 13.66
C LEU A 154 -5.21 -2.82 12.21
N SER A 155 -5.29 -1.57 11.76
CA SER A 155 -4.79 -1.19 10.42
C SER A 155 -3.30 -1.47 10.27
N SER A 156 -2.49 -1.16 11.28
CA SER A 156 -1.04 -1.42 11.28
C SER A 156 -0.74 -2.91 11.25
N LEU A 157 -1.47 -3.71 12.03
CA LEU A 157 -1.31 -5.16 12.07
C LEU A 157 -1.64 -5.80 10.72
N VAL A 158 -2.74 -5.37 10.07
CA VAL A 158 -3.13 -5.88 8.76
C VAL A 158 -2.09 -5.53 7.70
N VAL A 159 -1.62 -4.28 7.67
CA VAL A 159 -0.61 -3.84 6.71
C VAL A 159 0.71 -4.58 6.92
N ALA A 160 1.11 -4.85 8.17
CA ALA A 160 2.31 -5.61 8.49
C ALA A 160 2.17 -7.11 8.18
N ALA A 161 0.97 -7.68 8.39
CA ALA A 161 0.71 -9.09 8.13
C ALA A 161 0.52 -9.41 6.63
N ALA A 162 0.06 -8.44 5.83
CA ALA A 162 -0.24 -8.67 4.42
C ALA A 162 0.93 -9.26 3.61
N PRO A 163 2.18 -8.74 3.68
CA PRO A 163 3.31 -9.35 3.01
C PRO A 163 3.57 -10.79 3.47
N VAL A 164 3.51 -11.04 4.78
CA VAL A 164 3.75 -12.37 5.33
C VAL A 164 2.73 -13.37 4.82
N LEU A 165 1.45 -13.03 4.84
CA LEU A 165 0.36 -13.90 4.38
C LEU A 165 0.42 -14.18 2.87
N VAL A 166 0.92 -13.24 2.09
CA VAL A 166 1.09 -13.43 0.64
C VAL A 166 2.26 -14.35 0.32
N PHE A 167 3.37 -14.28 1.08
CA PHE A 167 4.58 -15.04 0.78
C PHE A 167 4.68 -16.40 1.50
N VAL A 168 3.95 -16.62 2.61
CA VAL A 168 3.98 -17.89 3.35
C VAL A 168 3.61 -19.12 2.49
N PRO A 169 2.60 -19.07 1.59
CA PRO A 169 2.26 -20.24 0.78
C PRO A 169 3.37 -20.67 -0.18
N ASP A 170 4.22 -19.75 -0.61
CA ASP A 170 5.27 -20.00 -1.60
C ASP A 170 6.64 -20.31 -0.95
N PHE A 171 6.71 -20.28 0.38
CA PHE A 171 7.97 -20.40 1.12
C PHE A 171 8.75 -21.72 0.87
N PRO A 172 8.12 -22.91 0.69
CA PRO A 172 8.88 -24.12 0.40
C PRO A 172 9.42 -24.18 -1.04
N VAL A 173 8.80 -23.46 -1.97
CA VAL A 173 9.17 -23.49 -3.40
C VAL A 173 10.33 -22.56 -3.72
N LEU A 174 10.51 -21.48 -2.98
CA LEU A 174 11.61 -20.54 -3.16
C LEU A 174 12.98 -21.07 -2.70
N LEU A 175 13.00 -22.15 -1.91
CA LEU A 175 14.22 -22.75 -1.36
C LEU A 175 14.53 -24.16 -1.91
N GLY A 176 13.73 -24.67 -2.84
CA GLY A 176 13.74 -26.08 -3.22
C GLY A 176 13.76 -26.37 -4.71
N SER A 177 14.64 -25.73 -5.48
CA SER A 177 14.95 -26.26 -6.83
C SER A 177 16.36 -25.87 -7.24
#